data_517a9f02add5c673fca6f387beea0fdb
#
_entry.id   517a9f02add5c673fca6f387beea0fdb
#
_cell.length_a   1.000
_cell.length_b   1.000
_cell.length_c   1.000
_cell.angle_alpha   90.00
_cell.angle_beta   90.00
_cell.angle_gamma   90.00
#
_symmetry.space_group_name_H-M   'P 1'
#
loop_
_entity.id
_entity.type
_entity.pdbx_description
1 polymer ?
#
loop_
_entity_poly.entity_id
_entity_poly.type
_entity_poly.pdbx_seq_one_letter_code
_entity_poly.pdbx_strand_id
1 'polypeptide(L)'
;TFDDVTTEAADLGQIAANVARKELSAKMSAMMDRAGALRLTGEVEGTLASFDSKFALSAPVGSAEAELAMQPADRRRLRPVKGRIAVTGFRVGELLEQPNLGSVSCEAGLNGVVGKGLIDARVDGSVSQLEFNGYDYDSLRFGGRLTEKTFNGHVRADDPALRFDFQGEVGFN
;
A
#
# COMPACT_ATOMS: atom_id res chain seq x y z
N THR A 1 -6.53 16.12 13.75
CA THR A 1 -7.71 15.28 13.45
C THR A 1 -8.33 15.84 12.19
N PHE A 2 -8.47 15.03 11.16
CA PHE A 2 -9.23 15.39 9.98
C PHE A 2 -10.65 14.85 10.15
N ASP A 3 -11.60 15.75 10.24
CA ASP A 3 -13.01 15.38 10.19
C ASP A 3 -13.34 14.87 8.78
N ASP A 4 -14.31 13.99 8.69
CA ASP A 4 -14.78 13.26 7.51
C ASP A 4 -14.69 14.08 6.20
N VAL A 5 -13.69 13.77 5.36
CA VAL A 5 -13.50 14.42 4.06
C VAL A 5 -14.00 13.48 2.97
N THR A 6 -15.07 13.88 2.32
CA THR A 6 -15.55 13.17 1.13
C THR A 6 -15.00 13.90 -0.11
N THR A 7 -14.23 13.19 -0.93
CA THR A 7 -13.64 13.73 -2.16
C THR A 7 -13.73 12.72 -3.29
N GLU A 8 -13.62 13.20 -4.51
CA GLU A 8 -13.50 12.33 -5.68
C GLU A 8 -12.04 11.90 -5.87
N ALA A 9 -11.84 10.74 -6.51
CA ALA A 9 -10.51 10.20 -6.77
C ALA A 9 -9.60 11.18 -7.55
N ALA A 10 -10.21 11.97 -8.45
CA ALA A 10 -9.51 12.99 -9.23
C ALA A 10 -8.87 14.09 -8.35
N ASP A 11 -9.56 14.48 -7.28
CA ASP A 11 -9.05 15.52 -6.35
C ASP A 11 -7.86 15.00 -5.56
N LEU A 12 -7.90 13.74 -5.10
CA LEU A 12 -6.76 13.11 -4.43
C LEU A 12 -5.56 13.00 -5.37
N GLY A 13 -5.81 12.74 -6.66
CA GLY A 13 -4.76 12.72 -7.68
C GLY A 13 -4.02 14.04 -7.80
N GLN A 14 -4.73 15.15 -7.78
CA GLN A 14 -4.13 16.49 -7.83
C GLN A 14 -3.32 16.82 -6.58
N ILE A 15 -3.83 16.46 -5.40
CA ILE A 15 -3.11 16.65 -4.14
C ILE A 15 -1.81 15.82 -4.14
N ALA A 16 -1.86 14.56 -4.53
CA ALA A 16 -0.71 13.69 -4.61
C ALA A 16 0.33 14.19 -5.63
N ALA A 17 -0.10 14.68 -6.79
CA ALA A 17 0.77 15.26 -7.80
C ALA A 17 1.49 16.51 -7.28
N ASN A 18 0.79 17.37 -6.55
CA ASN A 18 1.38 18.59 -5.97
C ASN A 18 2.41 18.26 -4.88
N VAL A 19 2.17 17.26 -4.06
CA VAL A 19 3.09 16.82 -2.99
C VAL A 19 4.30 16.10 -3.56
N ALA A 20 4.12 15.24 -4.55
CA ALA A 20 5.19 14.44 -5.12
C ALA A 20 6.01 15.18 -6.19
N ARG A 21 5.56 16.32 -6.71
CA ARG A 21 6.14 17.02 -7.88
C ARG A 21 6.40 16.09 -9.08
N LYS A 22 5.63 15.03 -9.18
CA LYS A 22 5.63 14.12 -10.32
C LYS A 22 4.25 14.18 -10.97
N GLU A 23 4.23 14.33 -12.27
CA GLU A 23 3.00 14.13 -13.03
C GLU A 23 2.49 12.70 -12.79
N LEU A 24 1.27 12.58 -12.31
CA LEU A 24 0.59 11.30 -12.22
C LEU A 24 0.49 10.74 -13.64
N SER A 25 0.92 9.50 -13.82
CA SER A 25 0.77 8.86 -15.13
C SER A 25 -0.72 8.81 -15.52
N ALA A 26 -1.03 8.89 -16.79
CA ALA A 26 -2.40 8.79 -17.30
C ALA A 26 -3.12 7.51 -16.77
N LYS A 27 -2.36 6.44 -16.55
CA LYS A 27 -2.89 5.20 -15.94
C LYS A 27 -3.36 5.41 -14.51
N MET A 28 -2.62 6.17 -13.70
CA MET A 28 -2.99 6.42 -12.31
C MET A 28 -4.23 7.32 -12.22
N SER A 29 -4.32 8.35 -13.07
CA SER A 29 -5.53 9.17 -13.16
C SER A 29 -6.76 8.33 -13.55
N ALA A 30 -6.63 7.50 -14.58
CA ALA A 30 -7.71 6.60 -14.98
C ALA A 30 -8.10 5.58 -13.90
N MET A 31 -7.14 5.09 -13.11
CA MET A 31 -7.45 4.22 -11.96
C MET A 31 -8.24 4.98 -10.87
N MET A 32 -7.89 6.22 -10.59
CA MET A 32 -8.61 7.05 -9.62
C MET A 32 -10.04 7.36 -10.10
N ASP A 33 -10.22 7.67 -11.36
CA ASP A 33 -11.55 7.89 -11.95
C ASP A 33 -12.44 6.64 -11.82
N ARG A 34 -11.86 5.44 -12.00
CA ARG A 34 -12.58 4.16 -11.82
C ARG A 34 -12.88 3.83 -10.36
N ALA A 35 -12.04 4.28 -9.45
CA ALA A 35 -12.29 4.09 -8.02
C ALA A 35 -13.57 4.77 -7.54
N GLY A 36 -14.03 5.80 -8.27
CA GLY A 36 -15.26 6.53 -7.98
C GLY A 36 -15.13 7.48 -6.79
N ALA A 37 -16.24 7.71 -6.10
CA ALA A 37 -16.27 8.57 -4.93
C ALA A 37 -15.50 7.94 -3.77
N LEU A 38 -14.48 8.63 -3.28
CA LEU A 38 -13.64 8.20 -2.18
C LEU A 38 -14.04 8.91 -0.88
N ARG A 39 -14.15 8.17 0.19
CA ARG A 39 -14.27 8.70 1.54
C ARG A 39 -12.97 8.39 2.28
N LEU A 40 -12.24 9.43 2.65
CA LEU A 40 -11.02 9.34 3.44
C LEU A 40 -11.27 9.96 4.81
N THR A 41 -11.04 9.19 5.86
CA THR A 41 -11.02 9.67 7.24
C THR A 41 -9.65 9.42 7.84
N GLY A 42 -9.21 10.27 8.77
CA GLY A 42 -7.90 10.03 9.36
C GLY A 42 -7.54 10.99 10.47
N GLU A 43 -6.55 10.57 11.23
CA GLU A 43 -5.96 11.30 12.33
C GLU A 43 -4.45 11.35 12.15
N VAL A 44 -3.86 12.51 12.45
CA VAL A 44 -2.41 12.68 12.48
C VAL A 44 -2.07 13.42 13.76
N GLU A 45 -1.22 12.81 14.56
CA GLU A 45 -0.73 13.40 15.81
C GLU A 45 0.79 13.56 15.75
N GLY A 46 1.30 14.71 16.17
CA GLY A 46 2.73 14.96 16.22
C GLY A 46 3.19 16.14 15.36
N THR A 47 4.40 16.03 14.85
CA THR A 47 5.07 17.04 14.03
C THR A 47 5.57 16.42 12.73
N LEU A 48 5.98 17.23 11.74
CA LEU A 48 6.62 16.72 10.51
C LEU A 48 7.90 15.90 10.76
N ALA A 49 8.48 16.01 11.93
CA ALA A 49 9.68 15.27 12.30
C ALA A 49 9.39 13.95 13.02
N SER A 50 8.22 13.85 13.66
CA SER A 50 7.78 12.67 14.41
C SER A 50 6.25 12.69 14.48
N PHE A 51 5.60 11.71 13.94
CA PHE A 51 4.15 11.62 13.92
C PHE A 51 3.65 10.18 13.97
N ASP A 52 2.44 10.05 14.45
CA ASP A 52 1.60 8.88 14.32
C ASP A 52 0.39 9.24 13.49
N SER A 53 -0.01 8.38 12.58
CA SER A 53 -1.17 8.62 11.72
C SER A 53 -1.98 7.36 11.49
N LYS A 54 -3.30 7.55 11.35
CA LYS A 54 -4.25 6.51 10.99
C LYS A 54 -5.15 7.04 9.90
N PHE A 55 -5.36 6.26 8.87
CA PHE A 55 -6.22 6.60 7.76
C PHE A 55 -7.14 5.43 7.44
N ALA A 56 -8.38 5.74 7.11
CA ALA A 56 -9.33 4.78 6.57
C ALA A 56 -9.88 5.33 5.26
N LEU A 57 -9.77 4.53 4.21
CA LEU A 57 -10.28 4.80 2.88
C LEU A 57 -11.45 3.86 2.60
N SER A 58 -12.54 4.41 2.14
CA SER A 58 -13.69 3.65 1.65
C SER A 58 -14.06 4.12 0.25
N ALA A 59 -14.22 3.19 -0.66
CA ALA A 59 -14.58 3.43 -2.05
C ALA A 59 -15.56 2.36 -2.54
N PRO A 60 -16.29 2.60 -3.64
CA PRO A 60 -17.11 1.56 -4.28
C PRO A 60 -16.32 0.30 -4.62
N VAL A 61 -15.03 0.43 -4.90
CA VAL A 61 -14.12 -0.68 -5.27
C VAL A 61 -13.51 -1.41 -4.08
N GLY A 62 -13.76 -1.00 -2.84
CA GLY A 62 -13.23 -1.65 -1.64
C GLY A 62 -12.85 -0.67 -0.54
N SER A 63 -12.22 -1.17 0.51
CA SER A 63 -11.75 -0.36 1.64
C SER A 63 -10.30 -0.66 1.99
N ALA A 64 -9.63 0.33 2.57
CA ALA A 64 -8.28 0.19 3.07
C ALA A 64 -8.09 0.98 4.37
N GLU A 65 -7.32 0.44 5.29
CA GLU A 65 -6.88 1.10 6.50
C GLU A 65 -5.35 1.16 6.49
N ALA A 66 -4.79 2.29 6.93
CA ALA A 66 -3.35 2.46 7.01
C ALA A 66 -2.97 3.16 8.31
N GLU A 67 -1.94 2.65 8.94
CA GLU A 67 -1.28 3.27 10.09
C GLU A 67 0.18 3.54 9.71
N LEU A 68 0.67 4.72 10.02
CA LEU A 68 2.06 5.09 9.79
C LEU A 68 2.59 5.89 10.96
N ALA A 69 3.67 5.42 11.54
CA ALA A 69 4.41 6.09 12.59
C ALA A 69 5.83 6.41 12.12
N MET A 70 6.29 7.62 12.39
CA MET A 70 7.65 8.06 12.13
C MET A 70 8.23 8.65 13.39
N GLN A 71 9.45 8.22 13.75
CA GLN A 71 10.17 8.72 14.91
C GLN A 71 11.17 9.84 14.52
N PRO A 72 11.62 10.65 15.47
CA PRO A 72 12.66 11.64 15.23
C PRO A 72 13.93 11.00 14.65
N ALA A 73 14.65 11.76 13.83
CA ALA A 73 15.89 11.28 13.26
C ALA A 73 16.95 11.03 14.34
N ASP A 74 17.69 9.96 14.18
CA ASP A 74 18.86 9.63 14.98
C ASP A 74 20.08 10.52 14.64
N ARG A 75 21.23 10.23 15.27
CA ARG A 75 22.50 10.93 15.01
C ARG A 75 22.98 10.77 13.55
N ARG A 76 22.55 9.73 12.84
CA ARG A 76 22.87 9.47 11.43
C ARG A 76 21.86 10.11 10.48
N ARG A 77 20.90 10.89 11.01
CA ARG A 77 19.77 11.49 10.28
C ARG A 77 18.84 10.44 9.64
N LEU A 78 18.80 9.24 10.22
CA LEU A 78 17.84 8.20 9.86
C LEU A 78 16.64 8.28 10.79
N ARG A 79 15.46 8.14 10.23
CA ARG A 79 14.19 8.15 10.94
C ARG A 79 13.61 6.75 10.96
N PRO A 80 13.40 6.16 12.13
CA PRO A 80 12.62 4.93 12.23
C PRO A 80 11.20 5.16 11.71
N VAL A 81 10.74 4.23 10.90
CA VAL A 81 9.39 4.22 10.33
C VAL A 81 8.74 2.87 10.57
N LYS A 82 7.47 2.90 10.94
CA LYS A 82 6.63 1.73 11.13
C LYS A 82 5.30 1.97 10.44
N GLY A 83 4.82 0.99 9.70
CA GLY A 83 3.54 1.11 9.02
C GLY A 83 2.79 -0.21 9.00
N ARG A 84 1.47 -0.11 8.86
CA ARG A 84 0.58 -1.22 8.59
C ARG A 84 -0.47 -0.76 7.59
N ILE A 85 -0.80 -1.62 6.65
CA ILE A 85 -1.92 -1.44 5.73
C ILE A 85 -2.77 -2.70 5.75
N ALA A 86 -4.08 -2.51 5.78
CA ALA A 86 -5.06 -3.58 5.59
C ALA A 86 -5.99 -3.17 4.45
N VAL A 87 -6.19 -4.06 3.51
CA VAL A 87 -7.05 -3.87 2.34
C VAL A 87 -8.12 -4.94 2.36
N THR A 88 -9.37 -4.55 2.19
CA THR A 88 -10.51 -5.48 2.25
C THR A 88 -11.38 -5.35 1.01
N GLY A 89 -11.56 -6.48 0.32
CA GLY A 89 -12.47 -6.61 -0.82
C GLY A 89 -12.18 -5.63 -1.97
N PHE A 90 -10.89 -5.29 -2.19
CA PHE A 90 -10.51 -4.29 -3.18
C PHE A 90 -10.56 -4.88 -4.58
N ARG A 91 -11.45 -4.39 -5.45
CA ARG A 91 -11.66 -4.89 -6.82
C ARG A 91 -10.57 -4.41 -7.77
N VAL A 92 -9.42 -5.05 -7.65
CA VAL A 92 -8.20 -4.66 -8.38
C VAL A 92 -8.36 -4.83 -9.89
N GLY A 93 -9.12 -5.84 -10.31
CA GLY A 93 -9.39 -6.09 -11.72
C GLY A 93 -10.14 -4.96 -12.40
N GLU A 94 -11.09 -4.32 -11.73
CA GLU A 94 -11.79 -3.15 -12.23
C GLU A 94 -10.84 -1.95 -12.40
N LEU A 95 -9.95 -1.73 -11.41
CA LEU A 95 -9.00 -0.63 -11.45
C LEU A 95 -7.95 -0.78 -12.54
N LEU A 96 -7.46 -2.00 -12.74
CA LEU A 96 -6.37 -2.31 -13.67
C LEU A 96 -6.86 -2.74 -15.06
N GLU A 97 -8.20 -2.82 -15.28
CA GLU A 97 -8.80 -3.37 -16.51
C GLU A 97 -8.30 -4.78 -16.83
N GLN A 98 -8.13 -5.59 -15.78
CA GLN A 98 -7.69 -6.97 -15.89
C GLN A 98 -8.86 -7.91 -15.56
N PRO A 99 -9.55 -8.45 -16.56
CA PRO A 99 -10.77 -9.27 -16.33
C PRO A 99 -10.49 -10.57 -15.57
N ASN A 100 -9.24 -11.00 -15.54
CA ASN A 100 -8.83 -12.21 -14.82
C ASN A 100 -8.58 -11.96 -13.32
N LEU A 101 -8.47 -10.69 -12.91
CA LEU A 101 -8.32 -10.30 -11.51
C LEU A 101 -9.69 -9.87 -10.97
N GLY A 102 -10.05 -10.39 -9.82
CA GLY A 102 -11.20 -9.95 -9.05
C GLY A 102 -10.80 -9.12 -7.84
N SER A 103 -11.35 -9.48 -6.70
CA SER A 103 -11.09 -8.80 -5.43
C SER A 103 -9.84 -9.31 -4.73
N VAL A 104 -9.23 -8.42 -3.94
CA VAL A 104 -8.06 -8.72 -3.10
C VAL A 104 -8.32 -8.23 -1.69
N SER A 105 -8.00 -9.07 -0.71
CA SER A 105 -7.93 -8.70 0.71
C SER A 105 -6.55 -9.09 1.24
N CYS A 106 -5.83 -8.12 1.81
CA CYS A 106 -4.48 -8.35 2.29
C CYS A 106 -4.12 -7.43 3.46
N GLU A 107 -3.14 -7.85 4.22
CA GLU A 107 -2.48 -7.04 5.25
C GLU A 107 -0.98 -7.02 5.02
N ALA A 108 -0.35 -5.89 5.25
CA ALA A 108 1.09 -5.75 5.19
C ALA A 108 1.62 -4.86 6.31
N GLY A 109 2.77 -5.21 6.85
CA GLY A 109 3.54 -4.45 7.81
C GLY A 109 4.84 -3.95 7.21
N LEU A 110 5.27 -2.77 7.65
CA LEU A 110 6.56 -2.18 7.30
C LEU A 110 7.27 -1.74 8.57
N ASN A 111 8.55 -2.06 8.69
CA ASN A 111 9.38 -1.61 9.79
C ASN A 111 10.81 -1.36 9.29
N GLY A 112 11.31 -0.14 9.47
CA GLY A 112 12.63 0.18 8.96
C GLY A 112 13.09 1.58 9.31
N VAL A 113 13.99 2.08 8.50
CA VAL A 113 14.53 3.44 8.60
C VAL A 113 14.52 4.12 7.24
N VAL A 114 14.27 5.42 7.26
CA VAL A 114 14.34 6.27 6.07
C VAL A 114 15.23 7.48 6.32
N GLY A 115 15.94 7.93 5.31
CA GLY A 115 16.78 9.09 5.36
C GLY A 115 16.96 9.71 3.98
N LYS A 116 17.89 10.68 3.85
CA LYS A 116 18.16 11.30 2.54
C LYS A 116 18.81 10.28 1.60
N GLY A 117 18.03 9.78 0.62
CA GLY A 117 18.48 8.77 -0.34
C GLY A 117 18.73 7.39 0.28
N LEU A 118 18.12 7.09 1.42
CA LEU A 118 18.18 5.78 2.06
C LEU A 118 16.77 5.32 2.43
N ILE A 119 16.43 4.12 1.99
CA ILE A 119 15.31 3.33 2.48
C ILE A 119 15.87 1.96 2.84
N ASP A 120 15.65 1.52 4.05
CA ASP A 120 15.99 0.16 4.50
C ASP A 120 14.87 -0.31 5.42
N ALA A 121 13.96 -1.08 4.86
CA ALA A 121 12.78 -1.53 5.58
C ALA A 121 12.50 -3.01 5.35
N ARG A 122 12.01 -3.66 6.38
CA ARG A 122 11.41 -4.98 6.28
C ARG A 122 9.92 -4.83 6.01
N VAL A 123 9.45 -5.57 5.04
CA VAL A 123 8.03 -5.68 4.69
C VAL A 123 7.62 -7.13 4.90
N ASP A 124 6.50 -7.35 5.53
CA ASP A 124 5.87 -8.67 5.67
C ASP A 124 4.36 -8.52 5.58
N GLY A 125 3.70 -9.55 5.09
CA GLY A 125 2.25 -9.52 4.94
C GLY A 125 1.63 -10.84 4.51
N SER A 126 0.32 -10.81 4.45
CA SER A 126 -0.49 -11.94 4.00
C SER A 126 -1.64 -11.47 3.12
N VAL A 127 -1.99 -12.31 2.17
CA VAL A 127 -3.19 -12.17 1.35
C VAL A 127 -4.19 -13.19 1.85
N SER A 128 -5.30 -12.73 2.38
CA SER A 128 -6.39 -13.59 2.88
C SER A 128 -7.41 -13.94 1.80
N GLN A 129 -7.42 -13.19 0.70
CA GLN A 129 -8.24 -13.45 -0.47
C GLN A 129 -7.60 -12.83 -1.70
N LEU A 130 -7.47 -13.61 -2.75
CA LEU A 130 -7.09 -13.17 -4.09
C LEU A 130 -7.95 -13.91 -5.11
N GLU A 131 -8.89 -13.21 -5.70
CA GLU A 131 -9.67 -13.75 -6.80
C GLU A 131 -8.89 -13.62 -8.12
N PHE A 132 -8.56 -14.75 -8.72
CA PHE A 132 -7.87 -14.81 -10.00
C PHE A 132 -8.41 -15.93 -10.87
N ASN A 133 -8.80 -15.62 -12.13
CA ASN A 133 -9.42 -16.53 -13.06
C ASN A 133 -10.69 -17.24 -12.49
N GLY A 134 -11.46 -16.55 -11.65
CA GLY A 134 -12.67 -17.10 -11.04
C GLY A 134 -12.42 -18.09 -9.90
N TYR A 135 -11.18 -18.18 -9.41
CA TYR A 135 -10.82 -18.96 -8.23
C TYR A 135 -10.35 -18.02 -7.12
N ASP A 136 -10.80 -18.27 -5.89
CA ASP A 136 -10.36 -17.55 -4.68
C ASP A 136 -9.17 -18.29 -4.07
N TYR A 137 -8.01 -17.67 -4.16
CA TYR A 137 -6.79 -18.11 -3.46
C TYR A 137 -6.73 -17.46 -2.08
N ASP A 138 -6.43 -18.25 -1.09
CA ASP A 138 -6.16 -17.79 0.26
C ASP A 138 -4.73 -18.21 0.72
N SER A 139 -4.38 -17.83 1.95
CA SER A 139 -3.15 -18.31 2.58
C SER A 139 -1.85 -17.98 1.82
N LEU A 140 -1.80 -16.84 1.11
CA LEU A 140 -0.54 -16.36 0.56
C LEU A 140 0.17 -15.49 1.59
N ARG A 141 1.47 -15.66 1.71
CA ARG A 141 2.33 -14.85 2.58
C ARG A 141 3.51 -14.31 1.79
N PHE A 142 3.89 -13.10 2.11
CA PHE A 142 5.06 -12.48 1.52
C PHE A 142 5.89 -11.75 2.57
N GLY A 143 7.17 -11.63 2.29
CA GLY A 143 8.05 -10.86 3.16
C GLY A 143 9.38 -10.59 2.47
N GLY A 144 10.05 -9.52 2.89
CA GLY A 144 11.31 -9.16 2.28
C GLY A 144 11.90 -7.88 2.84
N ARG A 145 13.00 -7.48 2.22
CA ARG A 145 13.70 -6.21 2.49
C ARG A 145 13.54 -5.27 1.31
N LEU A 146 13.06 -4.09 1.61
CA LEU A 146 12.88 -2.99 0.67
C LEU A 146 14.03 -1.99 0.84
N THR A 147 14.68 -1.64 -0.23
CA THR A 147 15.66 -0.55 -0.32
C THR A 147 15.21 0.47 -1.37
N GLU A 148 15.99 1.54 -1.59
CA GLU A 148 15.68 2.53 -2.65
C GLU A 148 15.66 1.91 -4.05
N LYS A 149 16.38 0.82 -4.25
CA LYS A 149 16.63 0.24 -5.57
C LYS A 149 16.10 -1.16 -5.74
N THR A 150 15.88 -1.90 -4.65
CA THR A 150 15.52 -3.31 -4.74
C THR A 150 14.50 -3.71 -3.68
N PHE A 151 13.68 -4.69 -4.05
CA PHE A 151 12.97 -5.52 -3.10
C PHE A 151 13.50 -6.95 -3.23
N ASN A 152 14.07 -7.46 -2.14
CA ASN A 152 14.52 -8.86 -2.06
C ASN A 152 13.62 -9.59 -1.06
N GLY A 153 12.89 -10.57 -1.52
CA GLY A 153 11.88 -11.20 -0.69
C GLY A 153 11.44 -12.58 -1.18
N HIS A 154 10.44 -13.08 -0.50
CA HIS A 154 9.79 -14.35 -0.80
C HIS A 154 8.28 -14.19 -0.85
N VAL A 155 7.65 -15.04 -1.63
CA VAL A 155 6.19 -15.23 -1.67
C VAL A 155 5.91 -16.71 -1.55
N ARG A 156 5.07 -17.07 -0.60
CA ARG A 156 4.65 -18.45 -0.36
C ARG A 156 3.14 -18.55 -0.45
N ALA A 157 2.67 -19.49 -1.21
CA ALA A 157 1.28 -19.92 -1.23
C ALA A 157 1.15 -21.30 -0.60
N ASP A 158 0.17 -21.46 0.26
CA ASP A 158 -0.17 -22.74 0.91
C ASP A 158 -1.69 -23.00 0.78
N ASP A 159 -2.22 -22.69 -0.40
CA ASP A 159 -3.60 -22.93 -0.79
C ASP A 159 -3.77 -24.37 -1.33
N PRO A 160 -4.91 -25.04 -1.12
CA PRO A 160 -5.15 -26.38 -1.66
C PRO A 160 -4.97 -26.49 -3.18
N ALA A 161 -5.29 -25.44 -3.93
CA ALA A 161 -5.16 -25.40 -5.39
C ALA A 161 -3.79 -24.87 -5.86
N LEU A 162 -3.02 -24.21 -4.98
CA LEU A 162 -1.77 -23.57 -5.38
C LEU A 162 -0.74 -23.61 -4.25
N ARG A 163 0.31 -24.41 -4.45
CA ARG A 163 1.45 -24.45 -3.52
C ARG A 163 2.72 -24.05 -4.23
N PHE A 164 3.33 -22.99 -3.76
CA PHE A 164 4.66 -22.58 -4.22
C PHE A 164 5.39 -21.80 -3.12
N ASP A 165 6.71 -21.81 -3.24
CA ASP A 165 7.61 -20.97 -2.45
C ASP A 165 8.59 -20.34 -3.44
N PHE A 166 8.49 -19.02 -3.59
CA PHE A 166 9.30 -18.25 -4.52
C PHE A 166 10.15 -17.25 -3.74
N GLN A 167 11.44 -17.21 -4.06
CA GLN A 167 12.36 -16.21 -3.55
C GLN A 167 13.02 -15.48 -4.72
N GLY A 168 13.10 -14.15 -4.63
CA GLY A 168 13.68 -13.36 -5.72
C GLY A 168 13.98 -11.92 -5.33
N GLU A 169 14.63 -11.24 -6.26
CA GLU A 169 14.94 -9.82 -6.16
C GLU A 169 14.32 -9.07 -7.34
N VAL A 170 13.70 -7.95 -7.06
CA VAL A 170 13.14 -7.03 -8.06
C VAL A 170 13.85 -5.70 -7.93
N GLY A 171 14.46 -5.24 -9.02
CA GLY A 171 15.07 -3.92 -9.12
C GLY A 171 14.08 -2.86 -9.55
N PHE A 172 14.19 -1.66 -8.96
CA PHE A 172 13.44 -0.46 -9.36
C PHE A 172 14.40 0.48 -10.10
N ASN A 173 14.13 0.74 -11.36
CA ASN A 173 14.86 1.68 -12.20
C ASN A 173 14.27 3.09 -12.09
#